data_8db0a583749266b5fcf6a07fb540ff50
#
_entry.id   8db0a583749266b5fcf6a07fb540ff50
#
_cell.length_a   1.000
_cell.length_b   1.000
_cell.length_c   1.000
_cell.angle_alpha   90.00
_cell.angle_beta   90.00
_cell.angle_gamma   90.00
#
_symmetry.space_group_name_H-M   'P 1'
#
loop_
_entity.id
_entity.type
_entity.pdbx_description
1 polymer ?
#
loop_
_entity_poly.entity_id
_entity_poly.type
_entity_poly.pdbx_seq_one_letter_code
_entity_poly.pdbx_strand_id
1 'polypeptide(L)'
;HKKLSKRSGHASYEDLIDQGFLTEAVINFVALLGWSPEDNNEFFTLDELVKEFDYHHMSKTPAVFDMTKLRWMNGEYLKKMDFDKFYEMALPHMKEVVSRDVNFEKLASMIKTRIEIWADIKDQIDFIEQVPDYDINMYVHKKNKTNLENSLEVLKEVQPLLEKQEDYSNDALFE
;
A
#
# COMPACT_ATOMS: atom_id res chain seq x y z
N HIS A 1 -25.65 13.23 -2.30
CA HIS A 1 -24.72 13.74 -1.28
C HIS A 1 -25.28 13.42 0.10
N LYS A 2 -24.68 12.43 0.80
CA LYS A 2 -24.99 12.15 2.20
C LYS A 2 -23.98 12.88 3.10
N LYS A 3 -24.47 13.46 4.20
CA LYS A 3 -23.60 14.05 5.22
C LYS A 3 -22.72 12.94 5.83
N LEU A 4 -21.41 13.17 5.97
CA LEU A 4 -20.52 12.31 6.76
C LEU A 4 -21.09 12.14 8.17
N SER A 5 -21.30 10.91 8.60
CA SER A 5 -21.79 10.60 9.94
C SER A 5 -21.32 9.22 10.38
N LYS A 6 -21.00 9.06 11.66
CA LYS A 6 -20.63 7.76 12.27
C LYS A 6 -21.71 6.68 12.03
N ARG A 7 -22.99 7.06 11.87
CA ARG A 7 -24.12 6.14 11.64
C ARG A 7 -24.23 5.63 10.21
N SER A 8 -23.54 6.27 9.25
CA SER A 8 -23.58 5.92 7.83
C SER A 8 -22.36 5.12 7.34
N GLY A 9 -21.58 4.54 8.28
CA GLY A 9 -20.38 3.74 7.95
C GLY A 9 -19.18 4.57 7.51
N HIS A 10 -19.22 5.88 7.72
CA HIS A 10 -18.06 6.74 7.46
C HIS A 10 -17.13 6.68 8.67
N ALA A 11 -15.86 6.43 8.41
CA ALA A 11 -14.82 6.29 9.39
C ALA A 11 -14.64 7.57 10.22
N SER A 12 -14.55 7.44 11.55
CA SER A 12 -14.01 8.48 12.41
C SER A 12 -12.50 8.58 12.19
N TYR A 13 -11.85 9.58 12.80
CA TYR A 13 -10.39 9.64 12.77
C TYR A 13 -9.77 8.36 13.33
N GLU A 14 -10.27 7.89 14.45
CA GLU A 14 -9.83 6.67 15.12
C GLU A 14 -9.99 5.44 14.20
N ASP A 15 -11.13 5.32 13.52
CA ASP A 15 -11.38 4.23 12.58
C ASP A 15 -10.39 4.24 11.40
N LEU A 16 -9.96 5.44 10.95
CA LEU A 16 -8.95 5.54 9.89
C LEU A 16 -7.56 5.12 10.40
N ILE A 17 -7.19 5.54 11.61
CA ILE A 17 -5.91 5.12 12.20
C ILE A 17 -5.89 3.60 12.43
N ASP A 18 -6.98 3.02 12.93
CA ASP A 18 -7.12 1.57 13.11
C ASP A 18 -7.05 0.78 11.79
N GLN A 19 -7.49 1.39 10.68
CA GLN A 19 -7.32 0.85 9.33
C GLN A 19 -5.88 0.98 8.79
N GLY A 20 -5.03 1.72 9.48
CA GLY A 20 -3.62 1.86 9.12
C GLY A 20 -3.29 3.09 8.28
N PHE A 21 -4.12 4.13 8.33
CA PHE A 21 -3.78 5.44 7.77
C PHE A 21 -2.80 6.19 8.68
N LEU A 22 -1.92 6.98 8.07
CA LEU A 22 -1.03 7.90 8.77
C LEU A 22 -1.79 9.15 9.22
N THR A 23 -1.54 9.60 10.44
CA THR A 23 -2.11 10.85 10.97
C THR A 23 -1.85 12.03 10.05
N GLU A 24 -0.63 12.18 9.57
CA GLU A 24 -0.22 13.27 8.67
C GLU A 24 -1.03 13.27 7.36
N ALA A 25 -1.24 12.10 6.78
CA ALA A 25 -2.02 11.97 5.55
C ALA A 25 -3.50 12.32 5.76
N VAL A 26 -4.09 11.86 6.88
CA VAL A 26 -5.48 12.17 7.22
C VAL A 26 -5.68 13.66 7.46
N ILE A 27 -4.80 14.31 8.23
CA ILE A 27 -4.87 15.76 8.51
C ILE A 27 -4.72 16.54 7.22
N ASN A 28 -3.74 16.22 6.39
CA ASN A 28 -3.51 16.89 5.11
C ASN A 28 -4.73 16.75 4.19
N PHE A 29 -5.26 15.54 4.05
CA PHE A 29 -6.45 15.30 3.24
C PHE A 29 -7.68 16.09 3.72
N VAL A 30 -7.91 16.11 5.03
CA VAL A 30 -9.05 16.86 5.63
C VAL A 30 -8.90 18.37 5.41
N ALA A 31 -7.68 18.90 5.52
CA ALA A 31 -7.43 20.31 5.23
C ALA A 31 -7.81 20.65 3.78
N LEU A 32 -7.40 19.83 2.82
CA LEU A 32 -7.69 20.03 1.39
C LEU A 32 -9.17 19.83 1.01
N LEU A 33 -9.99 19.24 1.87
CA LEU A 33 -11.43 19.18 1.63
C LEU A 33 -12.12 20.54 1.63
N GLY A 34 -11.57 21.48 2.39
CA GLY A 34 -12.18 22.80 2.53
C GLY A 34 -11.24 23.97 2.23
N TRP A 35 -9.98 23.70 1.97
CA TRP A 35 -8.96 24.72 1.71
C TRP A 35 -8.18 24.38 0.44
N SER A 36 -7.77 25.41 -0.29
CA SER A 36 -6.94 25.28 -1.49
C SER A 36 -5.68 26.14 -1.32
N PRO A 37 -4.48 25.56 -1.42
CA PRO A 37 -3.24 26.32 -1.42
C PRO A 37 -3.10 27.14 -2.70
N GLU A 38 -2.26 28.18 -2.67
CA GLU A 38 -2.06 29.08 -3.81
C GLU A 38 -1.30 28.43 -4.96
N ASP A 39 -0.39 27.49 -4.65
CA ASP A 39 0.52 26.83 -5.59
C ASP A 39 0.04 25.48 -6.12
N ASN A 40 -1.19 25.07 -5.78
CA ASN A 40 -1.74 23.74 -6.07
C ASN A 40 -0.94 22.55 -5.51
N ASN A 41 -0.08 22.77 -4.50
CA ASN A 41 0.56 21.69 -3.77
C ASN A 41 -0.50 20.87 -3.01
N GLU A 42 -0.43 19.55 -3.06
CA GLU A 42 -1.36 18.67 -2.33
C GLU A 42 -0.69 17.95 -1.14
N PHE A 43 0.63 18.12 -0.95
CA PHE A 43 1.37 17.40 0.09
C PHE A 43 2.10 18.35 1.00
N PHE A 44 1.74 18.34 2.28
CA PHE A 44 2.30 19.19 3.30
C PHE A 44 2.73 18.38 4.50
N THR A 45 3.90 18.66 5.05
CA THR A 45 4.18 18.31 6.44
C THR A 45 3.25 19.08 7.36
N LEU A 46 3.08 18.65 8.59
CA LEU A 46 2.23 19.36 9.55
C LEU A 46 2.72 20.80 9.77
N ASP A 47 4.03 21.01 9.84
CA ASP A 47 4.65 22.33 10.02
C ASP A 47 4.42 23.25 8.81
N GLU A 48 4.49 22.72 7.59
CA GLU A 48 4.16 23.44 6.36
C GLU A 48 2.68 23.79 6.33
N LEU A 49 1.81 22.84 6.67
CA LEU A 49 0.37 23.08 6.70
C LEU A 49 -0.01 24.18 7.71
N VAL A 50 0.62 24.19 8.89
CA VAL A 50 0.39 25.26 9.90
C VAL A 50 0.84 26.63 9.39
N LYS A 51 1.90 26.70 8.57
CA LYS A 51 2.40 27.97 8.02
C LYS A 51 1.57 28.50 6.86
N GLU A 52 1.09 27.59 6.01
CA GLU A 52 0.46 27.94 4.72
C GLU A 52 -1.06 27.99 4.81
N PHE A 53 -1.65 27.31 5.82
CA PHE A 53 -3.10 27.29 5.98
C PHE A 53 -3.66 28.70 6.24
N ASP A 54 -4.43 29.19 5.27
CA ASP A 54 -5.16 30.44 5.39
C ASP A 54 -6.67 30.20 5.29
N TYR A 55 -7.39 30.53 6.37
CA TYR A 55 -8.85 30.39 6.43
C TYR A 55 -9.59 31.26 5.41
N HIS A 56 -8.96 32.30 4.85
CA HIS A 56 -9.54 33.13 3.79
C HIS A 56 -9.69 32.39 2.47
N HIS A 57 -8.87 31.37 2.26
CA HIS A 57 -8.92 30.46 1.08
C HIS A 57 -9.80 29.24 1.31
N MET A 58 -10.65 29.25 2.35
CA MET A 58 -11.60 28.16 2.56
C MET A 58 -12.76 28.21 1.58
N SER A 59 -13.05 27.07 0.97
CA SER A 59 -14.20 26.88 0.10
C SER A 59 -15.51 26.89 0.89
N LYS A 60 -16.53 27.59 0.38
CA LYS A 60 -17.89 27.56 0.90
C LYS A 60 -18.74 26.43 0.31
N THR A 61 -18.19 25.68 -0.66
CA THR A 61 -18.87 24.57 -1.30
C THR A 61 -18.72 23.27 -0.49
N PRO A 62 -19.76 22.42 -0.43
CA PRO A 62 -19.63 21.14 0.22
C PRO A 62 -18.55 20.29 -0.46
N ALA A 63 -17.61 19.76 0.32
CA ALA A 63 -16.62 18.82 -0.16
C ALA A 63 -17.14 17.37 -0.09
N VAL A 64 -16.67 16.53 -1.00
CA VAL A 64 -16.95 15.10 -1.00
C VAL A 64 -15.74 14.38 -0.40
N PHE A 65 -15.99 13.56 0.61
CA PHE A 65 -14.95 12.70 1.19
C PHE A 65 -14.70 11.53 0.25
N ASP A 66 -13.55 11.53 -0.41
CA ASP A 66 -13.12 10.49 -1.35
C ASP A 66 -12.08 9.58 -0.69
N MET A 67 -12.51 8.37 -0.32
CA MET A 67 -11.64 7.37 0.32
C MET A 67 -10.53 6.91 -0.64
N THR A 68 -10.77 6.86 -1.93
CA THR A 68 -9.76 6.48 -2.93
C THR A 68 -8.64 7.51 -2.97
N LYS A 69 -8.99 8.80 -2.97
CA LYS A 69 -8.00 9.88 -2.91
C LYS A 69 -7.23 9.86 -1.59
N LEU A 70 -7.88 9.61 -0.46
CA LEU A 70 -7.21 9.49 0.83
C LEU A 70 -6.23 8.33 0.86
N ARG A 71 -6.61 7.14 0.36
CA ARG A 71 -5.71 5.98 0.26
C ARG A 71 -4.49 6.29 -0.59
N TRP A 72 -4.72 6.81 -1.80
CA TRP A 72 -3.62 7.22 -2.69
C TRP A 72 -2.68 8.22 -2.01
N MET A 73 -3.22 9.26 -1.39
CA MET A 73 -2.42 10.26 -0.67
C MET A 73 -1.59 9.62 0.45
N ASN A 74 -2.18 8.73 1.23
CA ASN A 74 -1.48 7.99 2.27
C ASN A 74 -0.33 7.14 1.71
N GLY A 75 -0.56 6.45 0.58
CA GLY A 75 0.48 5.70 -0.12
C GLY A 75 1.65 6.59 -0.55
N GLU A 76 1.41 7.83 -0.99
CA GLU A 76 2.47 8.78 -1.32
C GLU A 76 3.28 9.21 -0.08
N TYR A 77 2.65 9.38 1.08
CA TYR A 77 3.37 9.60 2.35
C TYR A 77 4.24 8.39 2.72
N LEU A 78 3.72 7.17 2.60
CA LEU A 78 4.51 5.94 2.86
C LEU A 78 5.71 5.82 1.91
N LYS A 79 5.54 6.11 0.63
CA LYS A 79 6.63 6.09 -0.37
C LYS A 79 7.72 7.11 -0.06
N LYS A 80 7.34 8.32 0.38
CA LYS A 80 8.27 9.41 0.71
C LYS A 80 8.93 9.24 2.08
N MET A 81 8.35 8.43 2.96
CA MET A 81 8.88 8.19 4.31
C MET A 81 10.30 7.64 4.23
N ASP A 82 11.18 8.07 5.14
CA ASP A 82 12.50 7.45 5.31
C ASP A 82 12.38 5.94 5.52
N PHE A 83 13.33 5.17 4.98
CA PHE A 83 13.22 3.72 4.99
C PHE A 83 13.30 3.13 6.40
N ASP A 84 14.17 3.65 7.25
CA ASP A 84 14.33 3.13 8.60
C ASP A 84 13.05 3.37 9.42
N LYS A 85 12.46 4.56 9.28
CA LYS A 85 11.17 4.89 9.90
C LYS A 85 10.05 3.98 9.36
N PHE A 86 10.00 3.79 8.03
CA PHE A 86 9.02 2.89 7.41
C PHE A 86 9.17 1.46 7.94
N TYR A 87 10.40 0.95 8.00
CA TYR A 87 10.68 -0.39 8.48
C TYR A 87 10.26 -0.58 9.93
N GLU A 88 10.61 0.38 10.80
CA GLU A 88 10.22 0.35 12.23
C GLU A 88 8.69 0.27 12.40
N MET A 89 7.94 1.06 11.62
CA MET A 89 6.48 1.08 11.67
C MET A 89 5.84 -0.14 11.01
N ALA A 90 6.39 -0.66 9.92
CA ALA A 90 5.87 -1.81 9.20
C ALA A 90 6.14 -3.15 9.91
N LEU A 91 7.24 -3.25 10.66
CA LEU A 91 7.70 -4.51 11.26
C LEU A 91 6.67 -5.20 12.15
N PRO A 92 5.93 -4.52 13.05
CA PRO A 92 4.87 -5.16 13.83
C PRO A 92 3.82 -5.81 12.94
N HIS A 93 3.34 -5.10 11.91
CA HIS A 93 2.32 -5.60 10.98
C HIS A 93 2.82 -6.80 10.17
N MET A 94 4.08 -6.78 9.72
CA MET A 94 4.67 -7.93 9.03
C MET A 94 4.79 -9.15 9.93
N LYS A 95 5.16 -8.98 11.21
CA LYS A 95 5.27 -10.07 12.18
C LYS A 95 3.93 -10.67 12.60
N GLU A 96 2.84 -9.94 12.46
CA GLU A 96 1.49 -10.48 12.67
C GLU A 96 1.08 -11.47 11.56
N VAL A 97 1.65 -11.31 10.36
CA VAL A 97 1.31 -12.12 9.18
C VAL A 97 2.30 -13.26 8.97
N VAL A 98 3.60 -13.01 9.18
CA VAL A 98 4.68 -13.98 8.90
C VAL A 98 5.35 -14.41 10.19
N SER A 99 5.22 -15.69 10.53
CA SER A 99 5.85 -16.31 11.71
C SER A 99 7.23 -16.90 11.40
N ARG A 100 7.55 -17.11 10.12
CA ARG A 100 8.81 -17.67 9.65
C ARG A 100 9.97 -16.69 9.87
N ASP A 101 11.17 -17.26 10.01
CA ASP A 101 12.40 -16.48 9.99
C ASP A 101 12.72 -16.03 8.56
N VAL A 102 12.49 -14.76 8.28
CA VAL A 102 12.69 -14.13 6.97
C VAL A 102 13.43 -12.80 7.14
N ASN A 103 14.05 -12.33 6.07
CA ASN A 103 14.64 -10.99 6.06
C ASN A 103 13.52 -9.94 5.95
N PHE A 104 13.00 -9.48 7.10
CA PHE A 104 11.93 -8.47 7.16
C PHE A 104 12.35 -7.11 6.57
N GLU A 105 13.62 -6.75 6.62
CA GLU A 105 14.12 -5.50 6.01
C GLU A 105 14.00 -5.56 4.48
N LYS A 106 14.43 -6.66 3.87
CA LYS A 106 14.24 -6.90 2.44
C LYS A 106 12.74 -6.92 2.08
N LEU A 107 11.93 -7.57 2.89
CA LEU A 107 10.49 -7.63 2.70
C LEU A 107 9.86 -6.22 2.75
N ALA A 108 10.23 -5.41 3.74
CA ALA A 108 9.79 -4.02 3.85
C ALA A 108 10.16 -3.20 2.61
N SER A 109 11.38 -3.36 2.09
CA SER A 109 11.81 -2.66 0.88
C SER A 109 10.97 -3.01 -0.35
N MET A 110 10.50 -4.26 -0.45
CA MET A 110 9.66 -4.72 -1.56
C MET A 110 8.23 -4.20 -1.49
N ILE A 111 7.66 -4.04 -0.30
CA ILE A 111 6.27 -3.63 -0.11
C ILE A 111 6.08 -2.12 0.00
N LYS A 112 7.12 -1.36 0.33
CA LYS A 112 7.07 0.10 0.59
C LYS A 112 6.34 0.89 -0.50
N THR A 113 6.49 0.51 -1.75
CA THR A 113 5.86 1.18 -2.89
C THR A 113 4.55 0.55 -3.34
N ARG A 114 4.13 -0.55 -2.70
CA ARG A 114 2.98 -1.36 -3.11
C ARG A 114 1.78 -1.22 -2.19
N ILE A 115 1.97 -0.66 -1.01
CA ILE A 115 0.91 -0.47 -0.02
C ILE A 115 0.47 0.99 0.03
N GLU A 116 -0.79 1.20 0.31
CA GLU A 116 -1.38 2.51 0.54
C GLU A 116 -1.71 2.75 2.02
N ILE A 117 -1.97 1.68 2.79
CA ILE A 117 -2.20 1.70 4.24
C ILE A 117 -1.52 0.49 4.88
N TRP A 118 -1.30 0.51 6.21
CA TRP A 118 -0.66 -0.62 6.89
C TRP A 118 -1.42 -1.94 6.78
N ALA A 119 -2.76 -1.89 6.71
CA ALA A 119 -3.58 -3.08 6.54
C ALA A 119 -3.30 -3.84 5.22
N ASP A 120 -2.80 -3.17 4.18
CA ASP A 120 -2.47 -3.80 2.90
C ASP A 120 -1.27 -4.75 3.00
N ILE A 121 -0.45 -4.63 4.05
CA ILE A 121 0.73 -5.49 4.26
C ILE A 121 0.35 -6.96 4.22
N LYS A 122 -0.75 -7.32 4.87
CA LYS A 122 -1.21 -8.71 4.91
C LYS A 122 -1.36 -9.30 3.52
N ASP A 123 -2.07 -8.62 2.63
CA ASP A 123 -2.36 -9.10 1.27
C ASP A 123 -1.11 -9.12 0.37
N GLN A 124 -0.04 -8.40 0.78
CA GLN A 124 1.21 -8.36 0.03
C GLN A 124 2.19 -9.48 0.43
N ILE A 125 2.05 -10.08 1.62
CA ILE A 125 3.04 -11.00 2.17
C ILE A 125 2.49 -12.31 2.74
N ASP A 126 1.17 -12.53 2.75
CA ASP A 126 0.52 -13.72 3.28
C ASP A 126 1.01 -15.02 2.61
N PHE A 127 1.35 -14.95 1.32
CA PHE A 127 1.89 -16.08 0.54
C PHE A 127 3.22 -16.64 1.10
N ILE A 128 3.94 -15.86 1.91
CA ILE A 128 5.19 -16.32 2.56
C ILE A 128 4.88 -17.37 3.63
N GLU A 129 3.79 -17.18 4.35
CA GLU A 129 3.37 -18.10 5.40
C GLU A 129 2.67 -19.33 4.81
N GLN A 130 1.77 -19.09 3.88
CA GLN A 130 0.95 -20.13 3.26
C GLN A 130 0.58 -19.70 1.84
N VAL A 131 0.70 -20.61 0.89
CA VAL A 131 0.18 -20.37 -0.46
C VAL A 131 -1.34 -20.26 -0.37
N PRO A 132 -1.93 -19.12 -0.75
CA PRO A 132 -3.38 -18.93 -0.70
C PRO A 132 -4.09 -19.86 -1.68
N ASP A 133 -5.36 -20.15 -1.41
CA ASP A 133 -6.21 -20.80 -2.39
C ASP A 133 -6.40 -19.89 -3.60
N TYR A 134 -6.10 -20.39 -4.79
CA TYR A 134 -6.26 -19.62 -6.03
C TYR A 134 -6.92 -20.45 -7.13
N ASP A 135 -7.56 -19.78 -8.07
CA ASP A 135 -8.15 -20.42 -9.23
C ASP A 135 -7.03 -20.93 -10.16
N ILE A 136 -6.94 -22.24 -10.34
CA ILE A 136 -5.96 -22.88 -11.23
C ILE A 136 -6.06 -22.35 -12.67
N ASN A 137 -7.21 -21.83 -13.09
CA ASN A 137 -7.37 -21.23 -14.40
C ASN A 137 -6.54 -19.94 -14.60
N MET A 138 -5.91 -19.39 -13.56
CA MET A 138 -4.93 -18.29 -13.69
C MET A 138 -3.75 -18.68 -14.59
N TYR A 139 -3.42 -19.97 -14.71
CA TYR A 139 -2.38 -20.47 -15.63
C TYR A 139 -2.85 -20.52 -17.09
N VAL A 140 -4.13 -20.32 -17.39
CA VAL A 140 -4.67 -20.35 -18.74
C VAL A 140 -4.75 -18.95 -19.32
N HIS A 141 -3.93 -18.65 -20.32
CA HIS A 141 -3.92 -17.32 -20.93
C HIS A 141 -3.82 -17.43 -22.46
N LYS A 142 -4.91 -17.07 -23.16
CA LYS A 142 -5.05 -17.20 -24.62
C LYS A 142 -3.94 -16.49 -25.41
N LYS A 143 -3.60 -15.26 -25.01
CA LYS A 143 -2.56 -14.47 -25.71
C LYS A 143 -1.18 -15.11 -25.59
N ASN A 144 -0.85 -15.67 -24.44
CA ASN A 144 0.43 -16.33 -24.20
C ASN A 144 0.41 -17.81 -24.61
N LYS A 145 -0.75 -18.30 -25.09
CA LYS A 145 -0.96 -19.71 -25.49
C LYS A 145 -0.66 -20.72 -24.36
N THR A 146 -0.89 -20.31 -23.09
CA THR A 146 -0.74 -21.19 -21.95
C THR A 146 -2.03 -21.92 -21.63
N ASN A 147 -1.91 -23.14 -21.17
CA ASN A 147 -2.96 -24.00 -20.63
C ASN A 147 -2.42 -24.75 -19.39
N LEU A 148 -3.25 -25.49 -18.69
CA LEU A 148 -2.84 -26.18 -17.46
C LEU A 148 -1.71 -27.18 -17.68
N GLU A 149 -1.70 -27.86 -18.84
CA GLU A 149 -0.74 -28.90 -19.15
C GLU A 149 0.66 -28.30 -19.41
N ASN A 150 0.77 -27.39 -20.38
CA ASN A 150 2.06 -26.78 -20.70
C ASN A 150 2.59 -25.86 -19.57
N SER A 151 1.70 -25.24 -18.79
CA SER A 151 2.13 -24.49 -17.61
C SER A 151 2.72 -25.39 -16.54
N LEU A 152 2.15 -26.58 -16.33
CA LEU A 152 2.70 -27.56 -15.40
C LEU A 152 4.06 -28.09 -15.87
N GLU A 153 4.24 -28.33 -17.17
CA GLU A 153 5.53 -28.74 -17.74
C GLU A 153 6.61 -27.67 -17.48
N VAL A 154 6.31 -26.40 -17.80
CA VAL A 154 7.22 -25.29 -17.54
C VAL A 154 7.59 -25.19 -16.06
N LEU A 155 6.61 -25.28 -15.15
CA LEU A 155 6.88 -25.22 -13.71
C LEU A 155 7.80 -26.36 -13.24
N LYS A 156 7.63 -27.58 -13.78
CA LYS A 156 8.50 -28.72 -13.47
C LYS A 156 9.94 -28.53 -13.96
N GLU A 157 10.13 -27.82 -15.06
CA GLU A 157 11.46 -27.49 -15.58
C GLU A 157 12.12 -26.34 -14.81
N VAL A 158 11.33 -25.32 -14.44
CA VAL A 158 11.82 -24.13 -13.71
C VAL A 158 12.19 -24.45 -12.27
N GLN A 159 11.43 -25.32 -11.59
CA GLN A 159 11.67 -25.62 -10.19
C GLN A 159 13.12 -26.08 -9.90
N PRO A 160 13.69 -27.09 -10.59
CA PRO A 160 15.06 -27.52 -10.32
C PRO A 160 16.14 -26.50 -10.73
N LEU A 161 15.80 -25.55 -11.62
CA LEU A 161 16.69 -24.43 -11.94
C LEU A 161 16.74 -23.44 -10.78
N LEU A 162 15.58 -23.08 -10.22
CA LEU A 162 15.51 -22.20 -9.06
C LEU A 162 16.16 -22.83 -7.80
N GLU A 163 16.00 -24.14 -7.60
CA GLU A 163 16.63 -24.85 -6.46
C GLU A 163 18.17 -24.84 -6.52
N LYS A 164 18.76 -24.68 -7.70
CA LYS A 164 20.21 -24.58 -7.90
C LYS A 164 20.72 -23.15 -7.94
N GLN A 165 19.83 -22.17 -8.02
CA GLN A 165 20.19 -20.77 -8.10
C GLN A 165 20.72 -20.28 -6.75
N GLU A 166 21.90 -19.70 -6.75
CA GLU A 166 22.52 -19.10 -5.54
C GLU A 166 22.25 -17.60 -5.45
N ASP A 167 22.20 -16.91 -6.59
CA ASP A 167 21.94 -15.48 -6.69
C ASP A 167 20.51 -15.25 -7.24
N TYR A 168 19.66 -14.66 -6.40
CA TYR A 168 18.28 -14.29 -6.75
C TYR A 168 18.15 -12.78 -7.03
N SER A 169 19.24 -12.10 -7.42
CA SER A 169 19.16 -10.74 -7.94
C SER A 169 18.37 -10.69 -9.26
N ASN A 170 17.82 -9.53 -9.59
CA ASN A 170 17.09 -9.36 -10.84
C ASN A 170 17.97 -9.71 -12.05
N ASP A 171 19.23 -9.29 -12.04
CA ASP A 171 20.16 -9.53 -13.15
C ASP A 171 20.40 -11.04 -13.35
N ALA A 172 20.64 -11.78 -12.26
CA ALA A 172 20.86 -13.22 -12.32
C ALA A 172 19.61 -14.05 -12.67
N LEU A 173 18.41 -13.51 -12.46
CA LEU A 173 17.15 -14.18 -12.81
C LEU A 173 16.68 -13.91 -14.24
N PHE A 174 17.26 -12.88 -14.91
CA PHE A 174 16.92 -12.51 -16.29
C PHE A 174 17.97 -12.99 -17.33
N GLU A 175 19.09 -13.54 -16.91
CA GLU A 175 20.06 -14.23 -17.76
C GLU A 175 19.63 -15.68 -18.08
#